data_0bd8b8053a24a85a1d2fe9697cc19709
#
_entry.id   0bd8b8053a24a85a1d2fe9697cc19709
#
_cell.length_a   1.000
_cell.length_b   1.000
_cell.length_c   1.000
_cell.angle_alpha   90.00
_cell.angle_beta   90.00
_cell.angle_gamma   90.00
#
_symmetry.space_group_name_H-M   'P 1'
#
loop_
_entity.id
_entity.type
_entity.pdbx_description
1 polymer ?
#
loop_
_entity_poly.entity_id
_entity_poly.type
_entity_poly.pdbx_seq_one_letter_code
_entity_poly.pdbx_strand_id
1 'polypeptide(L)'
;MPKGRCLILLIWLSLLFSDNVEESERVDFKSANPFSFYHIVTELEEQEEQDAYGILRMPEQHNSALPVPLVMGVNGSKNWANHHLEYMQMFREIGFATFELQSFNSRNVKSTVGEQISVTTAMMILDAYRALDALASDSRIDIGKVAITGWSLGGGVALFSAWGPLIKAISPSIDFSAHLSFYPPCLVDMELMQFSSSPIHILIGELDDWVTADACNNLVSDLKKENVNIDITIYEQAYDSFDKKGPIKKESNGYSTVDHFFKMRSDAALLVNIFDIPMITPIKQKVSLA
;
A
#
# COMPACT_ATOMS: atom_id res chain seq x y z
N MET A 1 21.71 30.93 -73.32
CA MET A 1 22.03 29.90 -72.34
C MET A 1 21.29 30.23 -71.03
N PRO A 2 20.22 29.55 -70.68
CA PRO A 2 19.54 29.80 -69.41
C PRO A 2 20.12 28.86 -68.34
N LYS A 3 20.42 29.48 -67.17
CA LYS A 3 20.87 28.79 -65.96
C LYS A 3 19.69 28.14 -65.25
N GLY A 4 19.64 26.82 -65.22
CA GLY A 4 18.69 26.07 -64.43
C GLY A 4 18.97 26.24 -62.91
N ARG A 5 18.01 26.75 -62.17
CA ARG A 5 17.98 26.73 -60.70
C ARG A 5 17.36 25.42 -60.23
N CYS A 6 18.18 24.57 -59.63
CA CYS A 6 17.73 23.35 -58.95
C CYS A 6 17.15 23.76 -57.61
N LEU A 7 15.82 23.60 -57.42
CA LEU A 7 15.11 23.87 -56.21
C LEU A 7 15.19 22.59 -55.35
N ILE A 8 16.05 22.57 -54.33
CA ILE A 8 16.11 21.48 -53.36
C ILE A 8 14.97 21.69 -52.34
N LEU A 9 13.93 20.86 -52.48
CA LEU A 9 12.83 20.79 -51.53
C LEU A 9 13.33 20.00 -50.30
N LEU A 10 13.71 20.69 -49.23
CA LEU A 10 13.96 20.10 -47.90
C LEU A 10 12.61 19.75 -47.27
N ILE A 11 12.20 18.49 -47.38
CA ILE A 11 11.09 17.94 -46.63
C ILE A 11 11.58 17.75 -45.21
N TRP A 12 11.17 18.64 -44.30
CA TRP A 12 11.29 18.45 -42.87
C TRP A 12 10.29 17.35 -42.44
N LEU A 13 10.80 16.15 -42.30
CA LEU A 13 10.07 15.08 -41.60
C LEU A 13 10.13 15.37 -40.11
N SER A 14 9.18 16.15 -39.61
CA SER A 14 8.94 16.27 -38.16
C SER A 14 8.46 14.89 -37.69
N LEU A 15 9.38 14.09 -37.20
CA LEU A 15 9.04 12.98 -36.31
C LEU A 15 8.34 13.59 -35.10
N LEU A 16 7.03 13.51 -35.11
CA LEU A 16 6.22 13.70 -33.92
C LEU A 16 6.59 12.53 -32.99
N PHE A 17 7.60 12.74 -32.13
CA PHE A 17 7.66 12.02 -30.87
C PHE A 17 6.46 12.54 -30.10
N SER A 18 5.37 11.79 -30.17
CA SER A 18 4.34 11.87 -29.15
C SER A 18 5.04 11.41 -27.88
N ASP A 19 5.52 12.34 -27.05
CA ASP A 19 5.70 12.06 -25.64
C ASP A 19 4.31 11.62 -25.17
N ASN A 20 4.12 10.31 -25.02
CA ASN A 20 2.96 9.76 -24.33
C ASN A 20 3.08 10.23 -22.89
N VAL A 21 2.60 11.43 -22.62
CA VAL A 21 2.37 11.88 -21.26
C VAL A 21 1.29 10.93 -20.73
N GLU A 22 1.70 10.02 -19.90
CA GLU A 22 0.82 9.06 -19.25
C GLU A 22 -0.31 9.86 -18.56
N GLU A 23 -1.52 9.74 -19.09
CA GLU A 23 -2.66 10.51 -18.62
C GLU A 23 -2.97 10.08 -17.18
N SER A 24 -2.78 10.98 -16.23
CA SER A 24 -3.05 10.75 -14.82
C SER A 24 -4.25 11.60 -14.39
N GLU A 25 -5.15 10.98 -13.67
CA GLU A 25 -6.38 11.60 -13.18
C GLU A 25 -6.38 11.62 -11.65
N ARG A 26 -6.60 12.80 -11.08
CA ARG A 26 -6.79 12.95 -9.64
C ARG A 26 -8.24 12.62 -9.30
N VAL A 27 -8.43 11.70 -8.36
CA VAL A 27 -9.73 11.36 -7.80
C VAL A 27 -9.76 11.78 -6.35
N ASP A 28 -10.60 12.76 -6.04
CA ASP A 28 -10.81 13.28 -4.68
C ASP A 28 -11.94 12.52 -3.99
N PHE A 29 -11.81 12.30 -2.68
CA PHE A 29 -12.84 11.66 -1.87
C PHE A 29 -12.78 12.13 -0.41
N LYS A 30 -13.87 11.89 0.34
CA LYS A 30 -13.94 12.17 1.77
C LYS A 30 -13.48 10.97 2.57
N SER A 31 -12.66 11.21 3.59
CA SER A 31 -12.16 10.23 4.55
C SER A 31 -12.23 10.83 5.95
N ALA A 32 -11.52 10.22 6.91
CA ALA A 32 -11.38 10.75 8.27
C ALA A 32 -9.99 10.39 8.86
N ASN A 33 -9.77 10.79 10.12
CA ASN A 33 -8.49 10.62 10.81
C ASN A 33 -8.56 9.66 12.01
N PRO A 34 -9.06 8.41 11.87
CA PRO A 34 -9.03 7.44 12.96
C PRO A 34 -7.58 7.11 13.34
N PHE A 35 -7.21 7.32 14.59
CA PHE A 35 -5.84 7.09 15.04
C PHE A 35 -5.47 5.60 15.08
N SER A 36 -6.42 4.72 15.40
CA SER A 36 -6.21 3.28 15.51
C SER A 36 -7.37 2.49 14.92
N PHE A 37 -7.21 1.18 14.79
CA PHE A 37 -8.28 0.28 14.37
C PHE A 37 -9.50 0.33 15.33
N TYR A 38 -9.26 0.54 16.62
CA TYR A 38 -10.33 0.75 17.59
C TYR A 38 -11.27 1.89 17.18
N HIS A 39 -10.73 3.05 16.77
CA HIS A 39 -11.54 4.19 16.33
C HIS A 39 -12.36 3.88 15.06
N ILE A 40 -11.84 3.03 14.18
CA ILE A 40 -12.62 2.58 13.00
C ILE A 40 -13.79 1.67 13.44
N VAL A 41 -13.50 0.71 14.33
CA VAL A 41 -14.48 -0.32 14.71
C VAL A 41 -15.58 0.23 15.63
N THR A 42 -15.27 1.20 16.49
CA THR A 42 -16.17 1.64 17.58
C THR A 42 -16.61 3.10 17.50
N GLU A 43 -15.84 3.97 16.84
CA GLU A 43 -15.98 5.44 16.91
C GLU A 43 -15.84 6.10 15.53
N LEU A 44 -16.13 5.40 14.43
CA LEU A 44 -15.87 5.91 13.07
C LEU A 44 -16.65 7.17 12.76
N GLU A 45 -17.89 7.26 13.17
CA GLU A 45 -18.77 8.42 12.95
C GLU A 45 -18.36 9.67 13.76
N GLU A 46 -17.50 9.49 14.77
CA GLU A 46 -17.00 10.57 15.63
C GLU A 46 -15.67 11.15 15.12
N GLN A 47 -15.09 10.53 14.09
CA GLN A 47 -13.77 10.93 13.58
C GLN A 47 -13.84 12.20 12.75
N GLU A 48 -12.82 13.05 12.89
CA GLU A 48 -12.68 14.28 12.12
C GLU A 48 -12.58 13.99 10.62
N GLU A 49 -13.40 14.66 9.80
CA GLU A 49 -13.40 14.53 8.35
C GLU A 49 -12.08 14.98 7.74
N GLN A 50 -11.61 14.26 6.74
CA GLN A 50 -10.38 14.52 6.00
C GLN A 50 -10.63 14.47 4.49
N ASP A 51 -10.27 15.54 3.78
CA ASP A 51 -10.18 15.51 2.33
C ASP A 51 -8.96 14.68 1.90
N ALA A 52 -9.21 13.63 1.12
CA ALA A 52 -8.17 12.76 0.61
C ALA A 52 -8.28 12.59 -0.91
N TYR A 53 -7.21 12.09 -1.52
CA TYR A 53 -7.19 11.82 -2.95
C TYR A 53 -6.23 10.71 -3.33
N GLY A 54 -6.36 10.23 -4.55
CA GLY A 54 -5.40 9.37 -5.21
C GLY A 54 -5.23 9.72 -6.68
N ILE A 55 -4.26 9.09 -7.32
CA ILE A 55 -3.96 9.28 -8.74
C ILE A 55 -4.29 8.01 -9.50
N LEU A 56 -5.31 8.10 -10.35
CA LEU A 56 -5.72 7.03 -11.25
C LEU A 56 -4.93 7.12 -12.56
N ARG A 57 -4.43 5.97 -13.03
CA ARG A 57 -3.87 5.82 -14.38
C ARG A 57 -4.44 4.58 -15.03
N MET A 58 -4.88 4.73 -16.26
CA MET A 58 -5.38 3.63 -17.09
C MET A 58 -4.21 2.92 -17.78
N PRO A 59 -4.34 1.61 -18.12
CA PRO A 59 -3.35 0.94 -18.94
C PRO A 59 -3.32 1.56 -20.35
N GLU A 60 -2.12 1.66 -20.97
CA GLU A 60 -1.95 2.29 -22.29
C GLU A 60 -2.80 1.66 -23.39
N GLN A 61 -2.97 0.35 -23.33
CA GLN A 61 -3.73 -0.43 -24.30
C GLN A 61 -5.01 -0.98 -23.70
N HIS A 62 -5.94 -0.10 -23.30
CA HIS A 62 -7.24 -0.54 -22.84
C HIS A 62 -8.33 -0.31 -23.93
N ASN A 63 -9.23 -1.27 -23.99
CA ASN A 63 -10.44 -1.09 -24.80
C ASN A 63 -11.47 -0.32 -23.95
N SER A 64 -11.72 0.93 -24.28
CA SER A 64 -12.65 1.82 -23.55
C SER A 64 -14.10 1.28 -23.44
N ALA A 65 -14.43 0.23 -24.19
CA ALA A 65 -15.74 -0.42 -24.12
C ALA A 65 -15.84 -1.49 -23.00
N LEU A 66 -14.72 -1.87 -22.37
CA LEU A 66 -14.69 -2.90 -21.35
C LEU A 66 -14.00 -2.34 -20.07
N PRO A 67 -14.60 -2.56 -18.89
CA PRO A 67 -13.97 -2.20 -17.65
C PRO A 67 -12.70 -3.05 -17.40
N VAL A 68 -11.68 -2.45 -16.81
CA VAL A 68 -10.41 -3.11 -16.51
C VAL A 68 -10.24 -3.35 -15.01
N PRO A 69 -9.53 -4.41 -14.59
CA PRO A 69 -9.16 -4.61 -13.19
C PRO A 69 -8.23 -3.49 -12.73
N LEU A 70 -8.19 -3.24 -11.42
CA LEU A 70 -7.38 -2.18 -10.83
C LEU A 70 -6.49 -2.71 -9.72
N VAL A 71 -5.29 -2.15 -9.62
CA VAL A 71 -4.41 -2.31 -8.45
C VAL A 71 -4.30 -0.97 -7.72
N MET A 72 -4.77 -0.94 -6.47
CA MET A 72 -4.56 0.18 -5.57
C MET A 72 -3.21 0.00 -4.87
N GLY A 73 -2.31 0.95 -5.03
CA GLY A 73 -1.01 0.97 -4.37
C GLY A 73 -1.02 1.88 -3.14
N VAL A 74 -0.30 1.46 -2.09
CA VAL A 74 -0.16 2.17 -0.83
C VAL A 74 1.31 2.32 -0.46
N ASN A 75 1.76 3.54 -0.28
CA ASN A 75 3.15 3.87 -0.02
C ASN A 75 3.63 3.45 1.38
N GLY A 76 4.95 3.31 1.55
CA GLY A 76 5.59 3.09 2.85
C GLY A 76 5.76 4.37 3.68
N SER A 77 6.39 4.25 4.87
CA SER A 77 6.60 5.34 5.82
C SER A 77 7.40 6.54 5.28
N LYS A 78 8.10 6.39 4.17
CA LYS A 78 8.84 7.45 3.47
C LYS A 78 8.08 8.06 2.29
N ASN A 79 6.75 7.84 2.21
CA ASN A 79 5.93 8.21 1.07
C ASN A 79 6.27 7.38 -0.19
N TRP A 80 5.79 7.81 -1.36
CA TRP A 80 6.02 7.12 -2.63
C TRP A 80 7.50 7.12 -3.02
N ALA A 81 8.03 5.98 -3.39
CA ALA A 81 9.40 5.78 -3.86
C ALA A 81 9.41 5.26 -5.30
N ASN A 82 10.52 5.41 -6.01
CA ASN A 82 10.62 5.04 -7.42
C ASN A 82 10.30 3.57 -7.67
N HIS A 83 10.75 2.65 -6.81
CA HIS A 83 10.46 1.22 -6.97
C HIS A 83 8.97 0.91 -6.83
N HIS A 84 8.23 1.61 -5.93
CA HIS A 84 6.77 1.47 -5.87
C HIS A 84 6.12 1.86 -7.20
N LEU A 85 6.54 2.99 -7.80
CA LEU A 85 6.02 3.48 -9.07
C LEU A 85 6.40 2.57 -10.24
N GLU A 86 7.58 1.93 -10.19
CA GLU A 86 7.99 0.90 -11.17
C GLU A 86 7.02 -0.31 -11.13
N TYR A 87 6.60 -0.77 -9.95
CA TYR A 87 5.58 -1.83 -9.84
C TYR A 87 4.22 -1.36 -10.36
N MET A 88 3.80 -0.14 -10.03
CA MET A 88 2.55 0.42 -10.55
C MET A 88 2.57 0.50 -12.07
N GLN A 89 3.70 0.88 -12.67
CA GLN A 89 3.87 0.86 -14.12
C GLN A 89 3.78 -0.57 -14.68
N MET A 90 4.47 -1.53 -14.05
CA MET A 90 4.44 -2.94 -14.48
C MET A 90 3.00 -3.50 -14.47
N PHE A 91 2.16 -3.15 -13.49
CA PHE A 91 0.75 -3.52 -13.49
C PHE A 91 -0.01 -2.93 -14.67
N ARG A 92 0.26 -1.66 -15.05
CA ARG A 92 -0.36 -1.05 -16.23
C ARG A 92 0.06 -1.72 -17.54
N GLU A 93 1.33 -2.10 -17.65
CA GLU A 93 1.86 -2.81 -18.84
C GLU A 93 1.18 -4.17 -19.06
N ILE A 94 0.68 -4.81 -18.01
CA ILE A 94 -0.07 -6.08 -18.10
C ILE A 94 -1.60 -5.90 -18.09
N GLY A 95 -2.08 -4.65 -18.23
CA GLY A 95 -3.49 -4.35 -18.50
C GLY A 95 -4.35 -3.98 -17.29
N PHE A 96 -3.76 -3.72 -16.13
CA PHE A 96 -4.49 -3.19 -14.96
C PHE A 96 -4.51 -1.66 -14.99
N ALA A 97 -5.61 -1.05 -14.56
CA ALA A 97 -5.55 0.32 -14.08
C ALA A 97 -4.81 0.35 -12.73
N THR A 98 -4.22 1.50 -12.41
CA THR A 98 -3.54 1.68 -11.12
C THR A 98 -4.05 2.90 -10.39
N PHE A 99 -4.13 2.81 -9.07
CA PHE A 99 -4.53 3.92 -8.21
C PHE A 99 -3.48 4.12 -7.12
N GLU A 100 -2.79 5.26 -7.15
CA GLU A 100 -1.79 5.62 -6.14
C GLU A 100 -2.46 6.40 -5.03
N LEU A 101 -2.72 5.76 -3.88
CA LEU A 101 -3.33 6.41 -2.71
C LEU A 101 -2.39 7.47 -2.14
N GLN A 102 -2.88 8.70 -1.93
CA GLN A 102 -2.08 9.84 -1.53
C GLN A 102 -2.33 10.27 -0.06
N SER A 103 -2.45 9.32 0.85
CA SER A 103 -2.80 9.57 2.27
C SER A 103 -1.86 10.56 2.95
N PHE A 104 -0.55 10.48 2.67
CA PHE A 104 0.45 11.39 3.23
C PHE A 104 0.32 12.80 2.65
N ASN A 105 0.23 12.90 1.33
CA ASN A 105 0.13 14.19 0.66
C ASN A 105 -1.20 14.89 0.99
N SER A 106 -2.28 14.13 1.19
CA SER A 106 -3.58 14.65 1.63
C SER A 106 -3.51 15.32 3.01
N ARG A 107 -2.55 14.91 3.85
CA ARG A 107 -2.32 15.43 5.20
C ARG A 107 -1.08 16.33 5.30
N ASN A 108 -0.46 16.69 4.18
CA ASN A 108 0.79 17.46 4.13
C ASN A 108 1.96 16.82 4.91
N VAL A 109 1.95 15.50 5.05
CA VAL A 109 3.01 14.72 5.70
C VAL A 109 3.97 14.20 4.64
N LYS A 110 5.27 14.34 4.88
CA LYS A 110 6.31 13.86 3.96
C LYS A 110 6.82 12.46 4.32
N SER A 111 6.86 12.15 5.60
CA SER A 111 7.36 10.88 6.12
C SER A 111 6.89 10.71 7.56
N THR A 112 6.64 9.47 7.97
CA THR A 112 6.34 9.09 9.36
C THR A 112 7.48 8.32 10.02
N VAL A 113 8.63 8.19 9.35
CA VAL A 113 9.80 7.52 9.92
C VAL A 113 10.25 8.22 11.19
N GLY A 114 10.35 7.45 12.28
CA GLY A 114 10.75 7.95 13.60
C GLY A 114 9.59 8.34 14.53
N GLU A 115 8.33 8.46 14.01
CA GLU A 115 7.17 8.81 14.86
C GLU A 115 5.95 7.92 14.64
N GLN A 116 5.63 7.52 13.39
CA GLN A 116 4.56 6.58 12.98
C GLN A 116 3.14 6.96 13.45
N ILE A 117 2.88 8.24 13.78
CA ILE A 117 1.60 8.70 14.35
C ILE A 117 0.91 9.80 13.55
N SER A 118 1.64 10.57 12.74
CA SER A 118 1.06 11.66 11.91
C SER A 118 0.12 11.12 10.83
N VAL A 119 0.43 9.96 10.26
CA VAL A 119 -0.44 9.17 9.38
C VAL A 119 -0.31 7.72 9.80
N THR A 120 -1.39 7.16 10.35
CA THR A 120 -1.43 5.79 10.87
C THR A 120 -1.92 4.78 9.85
N THR A 121 -1.65 3.50 10.08
CA THR A 121 -2.23 2.41 9.28
C THR A 121 -3.76 2.49 9.24
N ALA A 122 -4.41 2.88 10.33
CA ALA A 122 -5.86 3.03 10.40
C ALA A 122 -6.39 4.13 9.46
N MET A 123 -5.76 5.31 9.45
CA MET A 123 -6.10 6.38 8.51
C MET A 123 -5.98 5.92 7.07
N MET A 124 -4.89 5.22 6.73
CA MET A 124 -4.63 4.75 5.36
C MET A 124 -5.58 3.63 4.93
N ILE A 125 -5.99 2.74 5.84
CA ILE A 125 -7.00 1.71 5.55
C ILE A 125 -8.36 2.38 5.26
N LEU A 126 -8.76 3.35 6.07
CA LEU A 126 -10.00 4.09 5.82
C LEU A 126 -9.94 4.83 4.48
N ASP A 127 -8.83 5.51 4.19
CA ASP A 127 -8.61 6.17 2.89
C ASP A 127 -8.73 5.18 1.72
N ALA A 128 -8.15 3.96 1.85
CA ALA A 128 -8.20 2.95 0.81
C ALA A 128 -9.64 2.49 0.52
N TYR A 129 -10.45 2.27 1.54
CA TYR A 129 -11.86 1.90 1.36
C TYR A 129 -12.72 3.06 0.84
N ARG A 130 -12.49 4.30 1.28
CA ARG A 130 -13.18 5.49 0.75
C ARG A 130 -12.79 5.76 -0.71
N ALA A 131 -11.55 5.50 -1.09
CA ALA A 131 -11.11 5.53 -2.48
C ALA A 131 -11.81 4.44 -3.31
N LEU A 132 -11.95 3.22 -2.76
CA LEU A 132 -12.68 2.12 -3.42
C LEU A 132 -14.14 2.50 -3.67
N ASP A 133 -14.82 3.13 -2.70
CA ASP A 133 -16.19 3.66 -2.85
C ASP A 133 -16.26 4.74 -3.95
N ALA A 134 -15.28 5.66 -4.01
CA ALA A 134 -15.25 6.70 -5.03
C ALA A 134 -15.03 6.10 -6.44
N LEU A 135 -14.16 5.09 -6.56
CA LEU A 135 -13.89 4.40 -7.81
C LEU A 135 -15.06 3.52 -8.29
N ALA A 136 -15.98 3.13 -7.41
CA ALA A 136 -17.13 2.30 -7.76
C ALA A 136 -18.08 2.97 -8.77
N SER A 137 -18.04 4.30 -8.90
CA SER A 137 -18.82 5.06 -9.89
C SER A 137 -18.15 5.16 -11.26
N ASP A 138 -16.87 4.78 -11.39
CA ASP A 138 -16.13 4.84 -12.65
C ASP A 138 -16.37 3.59 -13.48
N SER A 139 -17.15 3.72 -14.55
CA SER A 139 -17.50 2.61 -15.45
C SER A 139 -16.31 1.99 -16.19
N ARG A 140 -15.15 2.63 -16.17
CA ARG A 140 -13.90 2.09 -16.76
C ARG A 140 -13.27 1.01 -15.87
N ILE A 141 -13.63 0.96 -14.58
CA ILE A 141 -13.05 0.06 -13.58
C ILE A 141 -14.00 -1.11 -13.31
N ASP A 142 -13.47 -2.34 -13.39
CA ASP A 142 -14.14 -3.53 -12.88
C ASP A 142 -14.01 -3.57 -11.35
N ILE A 143 -14.97 -2.95 -10.67
CA ILE A 143 -14.95 -2.81 -9.21
C ILE A 143 -14.93 -4.15 -8.46
N GLY A 144 -15.36 -5.22 -9.09
CA GLY A 144 -15.25 -6.59 -8.56
C GLY A 144 -13.84 -7.19 -8.66
N LYS A 145 -12.91 -6.48 -9.30
CA LYS A 145 -11.51 -6.91 -9.51
C LYS A 145 -10.52 -5.81 -9.11
N VAL A 146 -10.66 -5.30 -7.91
CA VAL A 146 -9.72 -4.33 -7.34
C VAL A 146 -8.85 -5.03 -6.30
N ALA A 147 -7.55 -5.13 -6.59
CA ALA A 147 -6.55 -5.60 -5.65
C ALA A 147 -5.91 -4.42 -4.90
N ILE A 148 -5.42 -4.69 -3.68
CA ILE A 148 -4.61 -3.73 -2.93
C ILE A 148 -3.19 -4.25 -2.75
N THR A 149 -2.20 -3.39 -2.95
CA THR A 149 -0.78 -3.68 -2.68
C THR A 149 -0.14 -2.54 -1.90
N GLY A 150 0.89 -2.85 -1.13
CA GLY A 150 1.57 -1.80 -0.36
C GLY A 150 2.90 -2.27 0.21
N TRP A 151 3.73 -1.28 0.59
CA TRP A 151 5.10 -1.48 1.01
C TRP A 151 5.31 -1.02 2.44
N SER A 152 5.94 -1.84 3.31
CA SER A 152 6.22 -1.53 4.71
C SER A 152 4.95 -1.11 5.46
N LEU A 153 4.81 0.14 5.90
CA LEU A 153 3.57 0.68 6.47
C LEU A 153 2.36 0.42 5.54
N GLY A 154 2.51 0.68 4.24
CA GLY A 154 1.50 0.37 3.24
C GLY A 154 1.27 -1.14 3.06
N GLY A 155 2.30 -1.96 3.30
CA GLY A 155 2.17 -3.42 3.40
C GLY A 155 1.23 -3.82 4.54
N GLY A 156 1.35 -3.17 5.69
CA GLY A 156 0.40 -3.31 6.80
C GLY A 156 -1.02 -2.91 6.42
N VAL A 157 -1.17 -1.84 5.64
CA VAL A 157 -2.48 -1.44 5.09
C VAL A 157 -3.06 -2.53 4.21
N ALA A 158 -2.28 -3.06 3.25
CA ALA A 158 -2.72 -4.13 2.36
C ALA A 158 -3.08 -5.42 3.14
N LEU A 159 -2.33 -5.78 4.19
CA LEU A 159 -2.60 -6.94 5.02
C LEU A 159 -3.87 -6.77 5.86
N PHE A 160 -3.93 -5.69 6.65
CA PHE A 160 -5.01 -5.52 7.63
C PHE A 160 -6.30 -4.96 7.04
N SER A 161 -6.29 -4.42 5.82
CA SER A 161 -7.55 -4.14 5.11
C SER A 161 -8.39 -5.40 4.88
N ALA A 162 -7.80 -6.59 4.91
CA ALA A 162 -8.51 -7.87 4.87
C ALA A 162 -9.17 -8.27 6.20
N TRP A 163 -8.94 -7.54 7.32
CA TRP A 163 -9.48 -7.93 8.63
C TRP A 163 -10.98 -7.64 8.72
N GLY A 164 -11.76 -8.68 8.99
CA GLY A 164 -13.22 -8.66 8.95
C GLY A 164 -13.89 -7.55 9.75
N PRO A 165 -13.48 -7.25 11.00
CA PRO A 165 -14.05 -6.13 11.75
C PRO A 165 -13.89 -4.76 11.08
N LEU A 166 -12.76 -4.49 10.42
CA LEU A 166 -12.56 -3.24 9.68
C LEU A 166 -13.45 -3.18 8.44
N ILE A 167 -13.49 -4.26 7.64
CA ILE A 167 -14.36 -4.35 6.47
C ILE A 167 -15.81 -4.08 6.85
N LYS A 168 -16.28 -4.73 7.92
CA LYS A 168 -17.65 -4.57 8.40
C LYS A 168 -17.96 -3.14 8.86
N ALA A 169 -17.00 -2.47 9.51
CA ALA A 169 -17.21 -1.13 10.03
C ALA A 169 -17.17 -0.05 8.93
N ILE A 170 -16.27 -0.21 7.95
CA ILE A 170 -16.02 0.82 6.93
C ILE A 170 -16.98 0.69 5.75
N SER A 171 -17.08 -0.51 5.16
CA SER A 171 -17.84 -0.76 3.94
C SER A 171 -18.28 -2.22 3.83
N PRO A 172 -19.41 -2.55 4.40
CA PRO A 172 -19.85 -3.94 4.46
C PRO A 172 -20.20 -4.58 3.10
N SER A 173 -20.32 -3.79 2.02
CA SER A 173 -20.74 -4.25 0.69
C SER A 173 -19.64 -4.28 -0.36
N ILE A 174 -18.47 -3.69 -0.06
CA ILE A 174 -17.33 -3.60 -0.99
C ILE A 174 -16.06 -4.08 -0.30
N ASP A 175 -15.31 -4.98 -0.97
CA ASP A 175 -14.05 -5.51 -0.46
C ASP A 175 -13.01 -5.63 -1.60
N PHE A 176 -11.74 -5.67 -1.24
CA PHE A 176 -10.67 -5.94 -2.19
C PHE A 176 -10.69 -7.41 -2.62
N SER A 177 -10.43 -7.65 -3.91
CA SER A 177 -10.42 -9.00 -4.50
C SER A 177 -9.10 -9.75 -4.28
N ALA A 178 -8.03 -9.06 -3.88
CA ALA A 178 -6.75 -9.65 -3.51
C ALA A 178 -5.89 -8.65 -2.71
N HIS A 179 -5.00 -9.16 -1.87
CA HIS A 179 -4.10 -8.39 -1.02
C HIS A 179 -2.66 -8.85 -1.23
N LEU A 180 -1.79 -7.97 -1.74
CA LEU A 180 -0.36 -8.23 -1.89
C LEU A 180 0.44 -7.29 -0.98
N SER A 181 1.11 -7.87 0.01
CA SER A 181 1.73 -7.12 1.09
C SER A 181 3.24 -7.30 1.08
N PHE A 182 3.99 -6.22 0.83
CA PHE A 182 5.44 -6.23 0.86
C PHE A 182 5.95 -5.83 2.25
N TYR A 183 6.69 -6.72 2.88
CA TYR A 183 7.34 -6.56 4.20
C TYR A 183 6.48 -5.82 5.24
N PRO A 184 5.25 -6.34 5.53
CA PRO A 184 4.31 -5.70 6.44
C PRO A 184 4.74 -5.83 7.91
N PRO A 185 4.35 -4.91 8.79
CA PRO A 185 4.52 -5.07 10.23
C PRO A 185 3.53 -6.12 10.79
N CYS A 186 3.95 -7.40 10.89
CA CYS A 186 3.15 -8.52 11.39
C CYS A 186 3.20 -8.67 12.92
N LEU A 187 3.21 -7.57 13.67
CA LEU A 187 3.54 -7.55 15.10
C LEU A 187 2.33 -7.66 16.02
N VAL A 188 1.20 -8.13 15.51
CA VAL A 188 -0.06 -8.16 16.25
C VAL A 188 -0.52 -9.59 16.47
N ASP A 189 -0.62 -9.99 17.75
CA ASP A 189 -1.32 -11.19 18.20
C ASP A 189 -2.81 -10.85 18.31
N MET A 190 -3.65 -11.42 17.44
CA MET A 190 -5.04 -11.04 17.26
C MET A 190 -5.98 -12.02 18.00
N GLU A 191 -6.85 -11.48 18.84
CA GLU A 191 -7.91 -12.26 19.50
C GLU A 191 -8.96 -12.76 18.50
N LEU A 192 -9.23 -11.99 17.43
CA LEU A 192 -10.20 -12.33 16.40
C LEU A 192 -9.52 -12.45 15.03
N MET A 193 -9.33 -13.67 14.57
CA MET A 193 -8.65 -13.99 13.31
C MET A 193 -9.62 -14.17 12.13
N GLN A 194 -10.63 -13.30 12.02
CA GLN A 194 -11.57 -13.27 10.91
C GLN A 194 -11.06 -12.33 9.82
N PHE A 195 -10.80 -12.88 8.65
CA PHE A 195 -10.31 -12.15 7.49
C PHE A 195 -11.24 -12.35 6.29
N SER A 196 -11.11 -11.49 5.29
CA SER A 196 -11.75 -11.64 3.99
C SER A 196 -11.46 -13.01 3.38
N SER A 197 -12.35 -13.50 2.53
CA SER A 197 -12.11 -14.72 1.74
C SER A 197 -11.15 -14.48 0.56
N SER A 198 -10.83 -13.24 0.24
CA SER A 198 -9.91 -12.84 -0.80
C SER A 198 -8.48 -13.31 -0.50
N PRO A 199 -7.70 -13.73 -1.51
CA PRO A 199 -6.34 -14.20 -1.30
C PRO A 199 -5.44 -13.09 -0.75
N ILE A 200 -4.61 -13.43 0.23
CA ILE A 200 -3.61 -12.58 0.83
C ILE A 200 -2.24 -13.20 0.56
N HIS A 201 -1.29 -12.41 0.07
CA HIS A 201 0.08 -12.87 -0.10
C HIS A 201 1.07 -11.88 0.52
N ILE A 202 1.96 -12.38 1.38
CA ILE A 202 3.01 -11.61 2.02
C ILE A 202 4.35 -11.92 1.33
N LEU A 203 5.12 -10.88 1.03
CA LEU A 203 6.48 -10.95 0.52
C LEU A 203 7.40 -10.28 1.53
N ILE A 204 8.40 -11.01 2.07
CA ILE A 204 9.30 -10.49 3.10
C ILE A 204 10.71 -11.03 2.94
N GLY A 205 11.71 -10.25 3.35
CA GLY A 205 13.10 -10.69 3.40
C GLY A 205 13.40 -11.53 4.64
N GLU A 206 14.21 -12.57 4.51
CA GLU A 206 14.66 -13.42 5.64
C GLU A 206 15.43 -12.61 6.70
N LEU A 207 16.23 -11.64 6.24
CA LEU A 207 17.10 -10.81 7.08
C LEU A 207 16.48 -9.44 7.39
N ASP A 208 15.16 -9.31 7.27
CA ASP A 208 14.46 -8.09 7.63
C ASP A 208 14.62 -7.84 9.13
N ASP A 209 15.32 -6.76 9.48
CA ASP A 209 15.62 -6.38 10.85
C ASP A 209 14.75 -5.22 11.35
N TRP A 210 13.84 -4.73 10.50
CA TRP A 210 12.82 -3.77 10.87
C TRP A 210 11.54 -4.48 11.34
N VAL A 211 10.99 -5.37 10.51
CA VAL A 211 9.87 -6.26 10.82
C VAL A 211 10.30 -7.69 10.50
N THR A 212 10.18 -8.61 11.44
CA THR A 212 10.79 -9.92 11.23
C THR A 212 9.96 -10.85 10.35
N ALA A 213 10.66 -11.61 9.49
CA ALA A 213 10.04 -12.71 8.74
C ALA A 213 9.36 -13.74 9.66
N ASP A 214 9.94 -14.01 10.83
CA ASP A 214 9.36 -14.93 11.83
C ASP A 214 7.99 -14.47 12.33
N ALA A 215 7.83 -13.17 12.61
CA ALA A 215 6.53 -12.61 13.04
C ALA A 215 5.46 -12.81 11.96
N CYS A 216 5.78 -12.53 10.69
CA CYS A 216 4.87 -12.74 9.58
C CYS A 216 4.58 -14.24 9.35
N ASN A 217 5.57 -15.10 9.46
CA ASN A 217 5.40 -16.55 9.32
C ASN A 217 4.51 -17.14 10.42
N ASN A 218 4.65 -16.66 11.66
CA ASN A 218 3.79 -17.04 12.78
C ASN A 218 2.33 -16.57 12.54
N LEU A 219 2.13 -15.31 12.17
CA LEU A 219 0.80 -14.79 11.84
C LEU A 219 0.14 -15.59 10.72
N VAL A 220 0.86 -15.88 9.64
CA VAL A 220 0.35 -16.70 8.51
C VAL A 220 0.00 -18.11 8.99
N SER A 221 0.85 -18.70 9.82
CA SER A 221 0.59 -20.03 10.38
C SER A 221 -0.69 -20.07 11.21
N ASP A 222 -0.94 -19.04 12.03
CA ASP A 222 -2.13 -18.95 12.86
C ASP A 222 -3.39 -18.68 12.03
N LEU A 223 -3.32 -17.76 11.06
CA LEU A 223 -4.42 -17.49 10.14
C LEU A 223 -4.80 -18.69 9.26
N LYS A 224 -3.82 -19.51 8.85
CA LYS A 224 -4.08 -20.76 8.12
C LYS A 224 -4.84 -21.79 8.96
N LYS A 225 -4.65 -21.83 10.29
CA LYS A 225 -5.43 -22.70 11.19
C LYS A 225 -6.91 -22.32 11.22
N GLU A 226 -7.20 -21.04 10.99
CA GLU A 226 -8.56 -20.49 10.88
C GLU A 226 -9.12 -20.52 9.44
N ASN A 227 -8.43 -21.25 8.52
CA ASN A 227 -8.79 -21.38 7.10
C ASN A 227 -8.78 -20.07 6.31
N VAL A 228 -8.01 -19.07 6.72
CA VAL A 228 -7.79 -17.86 5.94
C VAL A 228 -6.95 -18.18 4.70
N ASN A 229 -7.35 -17.64 3.55
CA ASN A 229 -6.62 -17.82 2.29
C ASN A 229 -5.40 -16.90 2.24
N ILE A 230 -4.33 -17.28 2.91
CA ILE A 230 -3.11 -16.50 3.05
C ILE A 230 -1.86 -17.33 2.78
N ASP A 231 -0.88 -16.73 2.12
CA ASP A 231 0.44 -17.31 1.89
C ASP A 231 1.55 -16.28 2.14
N ILE A 232 2.79 -16.78 2.29
CA ILE A 232 3.99 -15.98 2.49
C ILE A 232 5.12 -16.49 1.60
N THR A 233 5.87 -15.58 1.00
CA THR A 233 7.15 -15.85 0.35
C THR A 233 8.24 -15.14 1.14
N ILE A 234 9.19 -15.92 1.67
CA ILE A 234 10.37 -15.42 2.38
C ILE A 234 11.54 -15.48 1.40
N TYR A 235 12.16 -14.34 1.10
CA TYR A 235 13.31 -14.23 0.22
C TYR A 235 14.60 -14.41 1.00
N GLU A 236 15.34 -15.50 0.72
CA GLU A 236 16.61 -15.81 1.37
C GLU A 236 17.62 -14.68 1.21
N GLN A 237 18.35 -14.35 2.28
CA GLN A 237 19.37 -13.32 2.36
C GLN A 237 18.91 -11.90 1.98
N ALA A 238 17.61 -11.66 1.88
CA ALA A 238 17.03 -10.35 1.61
C ALA A 238 16.71 -9.60 2.91
N TYR A 239 16.91 -8.28 2.88
CA TYR A 239 16.58 -7.35 3.96
C TYR A 239 15.24 -6.65 3.73
N ASP A 240 14.85 -5.73 4.63
CA ASP A 240 13.73 -4.80 4.38
C ASP A 240 13.93 -4.05 3.06
N SER A 241 12.84 -3.79 2.35
CA SER A 241 12.87 -3.13 1.03
C SER A 241 13.75 -3.85 0.00
N PHE A 242 13.74 -5.18 0.00
CA PHE A 242 14.58 -6.03 -0.89
C PHE A 242 14.34 -5.77 -2.39
N ASP A 243 13.21 -5.23 -2.74
CA ASP A 243 12.78 -4.86 -4.09
C ASP A 243 13.34 -3.51 -4.58
N LYS A 244 14.04 -2.78 -3.71
CA LYS A 244 14.64 -1.50 -4.02
C LYS A 244 16.02 -1.67 -4.66
N LYS A 245 16.26 -0.99 -5.76
CA LYS A 245 17.57 -0.98 -6.43
C LYS A 245 18.61 -0.18 -5.61
N GLY A 246 19.82 -0.71 -5.50
CA GLY A 246 20.96 -0.03 -4.90
C GLY A 246 21.60 -0.81 -3.74
N PRO A 247 22.63 -0.24 -3.11
CA PRO A 247 23.33 -0.89 -2.00
C PRO A 247 22.48 -0.84 -0.73
N ILE A 248 22.72 -1.82 0.17
CA ILE A 248 22.16 -1.83 1.51
C ILE A 248 22.59 -0.58 2.26
N LYS A 249 21.63 0.16 2.83
CA LYS A 249 21.87 1.40 3.59
C LYS A 249 21.30 1.26 4.98
N LYS A 250 21.94 1.89 5.95
CA LYS A 250 21.45 1.98 7.32
C LYS A 250 20.53 3.17 7.48
N GLU A 251 19.36 2.94 8.10
CA GLU A 251 18.43 4.00 8.46
C GLU A 251 18.69 4.42 9.92
N SER A 252 19.21 5.62 10.11
CA SER A 252 19.59 6.12 11.45
C SER A 252 18.39 6.39 12.36
N ASN A 253 17.22 6.63 11.79
CA ASN A 253 15.97 6.93 12.50
C ASN A 253 15.02 5.74 12.54
N GLY A 254 15.43 4.59 11.97
CA GLY A 254 14.68 3.36 12.06
C GLY A 254 14.80 2.72 13.44
N TYR A 255 13.82 1.93 13.81
CA TYR A 255 13.83 1.12 15.02
C TYR A 255 13.37 -0.30 14.68
N SER A 256 14.02 -1.28 15.29
CA SER A 256 13.63 -2.67 15.14
C SER A 256 12.43 -2.97 16.04
N THR A 257 11.50 -3.74 15.51
CA THR A 257 10.32 -4.22 16.24
C THR A 257 10.35 -5.73 16.48
N VAL A 258 11.53 -6.33 16.31
CA VAL A 258 11.78 -7.79 16.32
C VAL A 258 11.25 -8.49 17.57
N ASP A 259 11.31 -7.83 18.74
CA ASP A 259 10.96 -8.45 20.01
C ASP A 259 9.63 -7.93 20.61
N HIS A 260 8.82 -7.20 19.83
CA HIS A 260 7.62 -6.53 20.35
C HIS A 260 6.36 -7.03 19.66
N PHE A 261 5.50 -7.68 20.43
CA PHE A 261 4.18 -8.11 20.00
C PHE A 261 3.10 -7.34 20.77
N PHE A 262 2.12 -6.84 20.01
CA PHE A 262 0.93 -6.23 20.57
C PHE A 262 -0.21 -7.23 20.53
N LYS A 263 -0.97 -7.34 21.63
CA LYS A 263 -2.24 -8.07 21.60
C LYS A 263 -3.34 -7.14 21.12
N MET A 264 -4.14 -7.60 20.17
CA MET A 264 -5.30 -6.87 19.68
C MET A 264 -6.57 -7.62 20.01
N ARG A 265 -7.45 -6.97 20.78
CA ARG A 265 -8.75 -7.50 21.15
C ARG A 265 -9.71 -7.54 19.96
N SER A 266 -10.83 -8.23 20.14
CA SER A 266 -11.91 -8.31 19.14
C SER A 266 -12.54 -6.95 18.80
N ASP A 267 -12.48 -5.97 19.71
CA ASP A 267 -12.87 -4.57 19.50
C ASP A 267 -11.74 -3.69 18.92
N ALA A 268 -10.65 -4.32 18.45
CA ALA A 268 -9.47 -3.65 17.92
C ALA A 268 -8.65 -2.81 18.91
N ALA A 269 -8.95 -2.87 20.21
CA ALA A 269 -8.11 -2.24 21.22
C ALA A 269 -6.77 -2.97 21.31
N LEU A 270 -5.67 -2.21 21.21
CA LEU A 270 -4.32 -2.75 21.43
C LEU A 270 -4.04 -2.82 22.92
N LEU A 271 -3.74 -4.03 23.41
CA LEU A 271 -3.26 -4.25 24.77
C LEU A 271 -1.73 -4.23 24.73
N VAL A 272 -1.19 -3.23 25.40
CA VAL A 272 0.25 -3.16 25.67
C VAL A 272 0.45 -3.68 27.09
N ASN A 273 1.13 -4.82 27.23
CA ASN A 273 1.54 -5.24 28.58
C ASN A 273 2.68 -4.32 29.04
N ILE A 274 2.36 -3.41 29.96
CA ILE A 274 3.34 -2.46 30.51
C ILE A 274 4.53 -3.13 31.22
N PHE A 275 4.43 -4.41 31.57
CA PHE A 275 5.53 -5.20 32.12
C PHE A 275 6.41 -5.84 31.03
N ASP A 276 5.88 -6.01 29.82
CA ASP A 276 6.58 -6.51 28.64
C ASP A 276 7.03 -5.36 27.71
N ILE A 277 6.69 -4.12 28.05
CA ILE A 277 7.32 -2.98 27.36
C ILE A 277 8.76 -2.96 27.90
N PRO A 278 9.77 -3.45 27.14
CA PRO A 278 11.09 -2.93 27.32
C PRO A 278 10.89 -1.43 27.13
N MET A 279 11.22 -0.61 28.14
CA MET A 279 11.18 0.84 27.95
C MET A 279 11.70 1.09 26.54
N ILE A 280 10.89 1.74 25.68
CA ILE A 280 11.30 2.14 24.34
C ILE A 280 12.46 3.13 24.57
N THR A 281 13.55 2.57 24.98
CA THR A 281 14.84 3.18 24.71
C THR A 281 14.92 3.02 23.20
N PRO A 282 14.99 4.13 22.44
CA PRO A 282 15.29 4.03 21.03
C PRO A 282 16.65 3.34 20.96
N ILE A 283 16.61 2.01 20.88
CA ILE A 283 17.79 1.23 20.53
C ILE A 283 17.98 1.70 19.10
N LYS A 284 19.00 2.55 18.91
CA LYS A 284 19.51 2.92 17.59
C LYS A 284 20.14 1.66 16.99
N GLN A 285 19.34 0.63 16.82
CA GLN A 285 19.73 -0.52 16.05
C GLN A 285 19.76 -0.07 14.59
N LYS A 286 20.84 -0.40 13.97
CA LYS A 286 21.17 -0.06 12.60
C LYS A 286 20.28 -0.87 11.69
N VAL A 287 19.08 -0.35 11.39
CA VAL A 287 18.18 -0.95 10.43
C VAL A 287 18.80 -0.86 9.05
N SER A 288 19.01 -1.98 8.42
CA SER A 288 19.57 -2.07 7.07
C SER A 288 18.40 -2.00 6.08
N LEU A 289 18.35 -0.92 5.31
CA LEU A 289 17.49 -0.83 4.14
C LEU A 289 18.25 -1.39 2.93
N ALA A 290 17.68 -2.37 2.25
CA ALA A 290 18.23 -2.94 1.02
C ALA A 290 18.15 -1.98 -0.16
#